data_aa9aae7b85527c7bc98a1ac1760dde98
#
_entry.id   aa9aae7b85527c7bc98a1ac1760dde98
#
_cell.length_a   1.000
_cell.length_b   1.000
_cell.length_c   1.000
_cell.angle_alpha   90.00
_cell.angle_beta   90.00
_cell.angle_gamma   90.00
#
_symmetry.space_group_name_H-M   'P 1'
#
loop_
_entity.id
_entity.type
_entity.pdbx_description
1 polymer ?
#
loop_
_entity_poly.entity_id
_entity_poly.type
_entity_poly.pdbx_seq_one_letter_code
_entity_poly.pdbx_strand_id
1 'polypeptide(L)'
;MNHHRIWQTVLLIPQGRVAGYGQVADLAGLPGRARMVGKALGEAPAELEIPWHRVLRSGGQIAFPAGSDKAAQQKGRLQEEGVAVLNNRVKMAEFQWWPDLATLLLMEY
;
A
#
# COMPACT_ATOMS: atom_id res chain seq x y z
N MET A 1 -19.01 4.16 -1.24
CA MET A 1 -18.54 2.84 -0.81
C MET A 1 -17.14 2.92 -0.23
N ASN A 2 -16.88 2.13 0.78
CA ASN A 2 -15.61 2.18 1.51
C ASN A 2 -14.40 1.79 0.67
N HIS A 3 -14.58 0.87 -0.31
CA HIS A 3 -13.50 0.48 -1.21
C HIS A 3 -13.00 1.66 -2.03
N HIS A 4 -13.88 2.56 -2.41
CA HIS A 4 -13.51 3.75 -3.17
C HIS A 4 -12.52 4.63 -2.41
N ARG A 5 -12.75 4.84 -1.11
CA ARG A 5 -11.83 5.60 -0.26
C ARG A 5 -10.47 4.93 -0.18
N ILE A 6 -10.44 3.62 -0.11
CA ILE A 6 -9.20 2.85 -0.07
C ILE A 6 -8.43 3.03 -1.38
N TRP A 7 -9.10 2.91 -2.51
CA TRP A 7 -8.46 3.10 -3.82
C TRP A 7 -7.88 4.50 -3.95
N GLN A 8 -8.63 5.52 -3.55
CA GLN A 8 -8.16 6.91 -3.62
C GLN A 8 -6.93 7.12 -2.73
N THR A 9 -6.92 6.53 -1.55
CA THR A 9 -5.79 6.63 -0.63
C THR A 9 -4.55 5.97 -1.21
N VAL A 10 -4.68 4.77 -1.75
CA VAL A 10 -3.56 4.03 -2.32
C VAL A 10 -2.98 4.75 -3.54
N LEU A 11 -3.83 5.37 -4.35
CA LEU A 11 -3.38 6.14 -5.51
C LEU A 11 -2.47 7.31 -5.12
N LEU A 12 -2.55 7.79 -3.89
CA LEU A 12 -1.74 8.91 -3.40
C LEU A 12 -0.36 8.48 -2.92
N ILE A 13 -0.12 7.19 -2.69
CA ILE A 13 1.20 6.72 -2.25
C ILE A 13 2.20 6.96 -3.36
N PRO A 14 3.24 7.79 -3.11
CA PRO A 14 4.18 8.11 -4.18
C PRO A 14 5.09 6.95 -4.54
N GLN A 15 5.63 7.00 -5.74
CA GLN A 15 6.64 6.05 -6.20
C GLN A 15 7.84 6.07 -5.26
N GLY A 16 8.33 4.90 -4.89
CA GLY A 16 9.47 4.79 -3.97
C GLY A 16 9.08 4.83 -2.49
N ARG A 17 7.79 4.86 -2.19
CA ARG A 17 7.27 4.83 -0.82
C ARG A 17 6.30 3.68 -0.63
N VAL A 18 6.10 3.29 0.62
CA VAL A 18 5.19 2.19 0.96
C VAL A 18 4.32 2.56 2.16
N ALA A 19 3.21 1.85 2.31
CA ALA A 19 2.33 2.01 3.46
C ALA A 19 1.85 0.63 3.91
N GLY A 20 1.56 0.50 5.18
CA GLY A 20 0.97 -0.74 5.71
C GLY A 20 -0.54 -0.76 5.49
N TYR A 21 -1.13 -1.97 5.51
CA TYR A 21 -2.59 -2.12 5.38
C TYR A 21 -3.35 -1.31 6.42
N GLY A 22 -2.90 -1.37 7.68
CA GLY A 22 -3.53 -0.61 8.75
C GLY A 22 -3.41 0.89 8.55
N GLN A 23 -2.26 1.36 8.06
CA GLN A 23 -2.04 2.77 7.76
C GLN A 23 -2.99 3.24 6.66
N VAL A 24 -3.14 2.47 5.60
CA VAL A 24 -4.07 2.81 4.51
C VAL A 24 -5.50 2.88 5.04
N ALA A 25 -5.90 1.92 5.88
CA ALA A 25 -7.23 1.94 6.48
C ALA A 25 -7.45 3.20 7.31
N ASP A 26 -6.48 3.56 8.16
CA ASP A 26 -6.58 4.76 8.99
C ASP A 26 -6.70 6.02 8.13
N LEU A 27 -5.87 6.16 7.11
CA LEU A 27 -5.90 7.33 6.22
C LEU A 27 -7.19 7.39 5.41
N ALA A 28 -7.76 6.25 5.08
CA ALA A 28 -9.04 6.19 4.36
C ALA A 28 -10.25 6.48 5.25
N GLY A 29 -10.04 6.76 6.55
CA GLY A 29 -11.12 6.99 7.49
C GLY A 29 -11.82 5.72 7.95
N LEU A 30 -11.13 4.58 7.88
CA LEU A 30 -11.67 3.26 8.20
C LEU A 30 -10.76 2.53 9.21
N PRO A 31 -10.52 3.12 10.39
CA PRO A 31 -9.61 2.51 11.36
C PRO A 31 -10.05 1.09 11.73
N GLY A 32 -9.08 0.20 11.89
CA GLY A 32 -9.33 -1.19 12.22
C GLY A 32 -9.76 -2.06 11.04
N ARG A 33 -9.79 -1.51 9.83
CA ARG A 33 -10.28 -2.24 8.64
C ARG A 33 -9.16 -2.66 7.69
N ALA A 34 -8.02 -3.10 8.23
CA ALA A 34 -6.89 -3.53 7.41
C ALA A 34 -7.25 -4.66 6.42
N ARG A 35 -8.11 -5.61 6.85
CA ARG A 35 -8.56 -6.69 5.97
C ARG A 35 -9.35 -6.17 4.78
N MET A 36 -10.14 -5.12 4.99
CA MET A 36 -10.90 -4.50 3.92
C MET A 36 -9.98 -3.91 2.86
N VAL A 37 -8.82 -3.38 3.27
CA VAL A 37 -7.82 -2.86 2.32
C VAL A 37 -7.37 -3.97 1.37
N GLY A 38 -7.01 -5.14 1.91
CA GLY A 38 -6.61 -6.26 1.06
C GLY A 38 -7.69 -6.67 0.07
N LYS A 39 -8.92 -6.77 0.56
CA LYS A 39 -10.06 -7.11 -0.30
C LYS A 39 -10.30 -6.06 -1.38
N ALA A 40 -10.26 -4.79 -0.99
CA ALA A 40 -10.46 -3.68 -1.92
C ALA A 40 -9.41 -3.66 -3.03
N LEU A 41 -8.15 -3.94 -2.69
CA LEU A 41 -7.08 -4.00 -3.68
C LEU A 41 -7.29 -5.12 -4.70
N GLY A 42 -7.79 -6.28 -4.23
CA GLY A 42 -8.09 -7.40 -5.12
C GLY A 42 -9.28 -7.14 -6.04
N GLU A 43 -10.17 -6.23 -5.66
CA GLU A 43 -11.39 -5.91 -6.41
C GLU A 43 -11.27 -4.62 -7.21
N ALA A 44 -10.11 -3.97 -7.18
CA ALA A 44 -9.94 -2.69 -7.87
C ALA A 44 -10.08 -2.84 -9.38
N PRO A 45 -10.82 -1.93 -10.04
CA PRO A 45 -10.88 -1.94 -11.50
C PRO A 45 -9.49 -1.74 -12.11
N ALA A 46 -9.19 -2.53 -13.14
CA ALA A 46 -7.87 -2.47 -13.79
C ALA A 46 -7.56 -1.08 -14.34
N GLU A 47 -8.59 -0.35 -14.78
CA GLU A 47 -8.44 0.98 -15.36
C GLU A 47 -7.86 2.00 -14.38
N LEU A 48 -8.03 1.78 -13.08
CA LEU A 48 -7.50 2.68 -12.07
C LEU A 48 -5.99 2.58 -11.90
N GLU A 49 -5.39 1.48 -12.35
CA GLU A 49 -3.94 1.24 -12.25
C GLU A 49 -3.40 1.51 -10.83
N ILE A 50 -4.10 1.00 -9.84
CA ILE A 50 -3.75 1.22 -8.43
C ILE A 50 -2.40 0.60 -8.11
N PRO A 51 -1.48 1.35 -7.46
CA PRO A 51 -0.17 0.82 -7.09
C PRO A 51 -0.27 -0.10 -5.86
N TRP A 52 -0.94 -1.23 -6.02
CA TRP A 52 -1.14 -2.20 -4.93
C TRP A 52 0.18 -2.69 -4.33
N HIS A 53 1.23 -2.71 -5.14
CA HIS A 53 2.55 -3.18 -4.71
C HIS A 53 3.16 -2.30 -3.61
N ARG A 54 2.68 -1.08 -3.43
CA ARG A 54 3.15 -0.15 -2.39
C ARG A 54 2.47 -0.39 -1.04
N VAL A 55 1.58 -1.37 -0.94
CA VAL A 55 0.87 -1.68 0.31
C VAL A 55 1.40 -2.99 0.87
N LEU A 56 1.90 -2.95 2.10
CA LEU A 56 2.57 -4.05 2.76
C LEU A 56 1.89 -4.37 4.09
N ARG A 57 2.30 -5.49 4.71
CA ARG A 57 1.90 -5.76 6.09
C ARG A 57 2.53 -4.73 7.02
N SER A 58 1.95 -4.54 8.20
CA SER A 58 2.33 -3.48 9.14
C SER A 58 3.83 -3.41 9.44
N GLY A 59 4.50 -4.55 9.52
CA GLY A 59 5.94 -4.61 9.78
C GLY A 59 6.83 -4.45 8.55
N GLY A 60 6.24 -4.16 7.39
CA GLY A 60 6.99 -4.04 6.14
C GLY A 60 7.13 -5.33 5.36
N GLN A 61 6.47 -6.40 5.80
CA GLN A 61 6.54 -7.69 5.11
C GLN A 61 5.77 -7.65 3.80
N ILE A 62 6.32 -8.30 2.78
CA ILE A 62 5.61 -8.53 1.53
C ILE A 62 4.27 -9.19 1.84
N ALA A 63 3.22 -8.76 1.16
CA ALA A 63 1.84 -9.13 1.50
C ALA A 63 1.46 -10.56 1.13
N PHE A 64 2.31 -11.25 0.38
CA PHE A 64 2.04 -12.60 -0.14
C PHE A 64 3.07 -13.60 0.38
N PRO A 65 2.74 -14.90 0.40
CA PRO A 65 3.69 -15.91 0.88
C PRO A 65 5.01 -15.89 0.12
N ALA A 66 6.11 -16.03 0.85
CA ALA A 66 7.45 -16.10 0.25
C ALA A 66 7.50 -17.20 -0.81
N GLY A 67 8.10 -16.92 -1.96
CA GLY A 67 8.21 -17.86 -3.06
C GLY A 67 7.01 -17.90 -4.00
N SER A 68 5.92 -17.20 -3.69
CA SER A 68 4.77 -17.15 -4.60
C SER A 68 5.03 -16.18 -5.75
N ASP A 69 4.31 -16.36 -6.85
CA ASP A 69 4.42 -15.47 -8.01
C ASP A 69 4.03 -14.04 -7.64
N LYS A 70 3.01 -13.89 -6.82
CA LYS A 70 2.54 -12.57 -6.41
C LYS A 70 3.56 -11.85 -5.54
N ALA A 71 4.24 -12.58 -4.66
CA ALA A 71 5.34 -12.02 -3.87
C ALA A 71 6.47 -11.55 -4.77
N ALA A 72 6.83 -12.33 -5.78
CA ALA A 72 7.86 -11.96 -6.75
C ALA A 72 7.48 -10.71 -7.53
N GLN A 73 6.22 -10.59 -7.94
CA GLN A 73 5.71 -9.39 -8.61
C GLN A 73 5.82 -8.15 -7.73
N GLN A 74 5.37 -8.25 -6.49
CA GLN A 74 5.41 -7.12 -5.56
C GLN A 74 6.85 -6.67 -5.32
N LYS A 75 7.72 -7.62 -5.02
CA LYS A 75 9.14 -7.35 -4.82
C LYS A 75 9.77 -6.68 -6.04
N GLY A 76 9.54 -7.23 -7.22
CA GLY A 76 10.11 -6.68 -8.46
C GLY A 76 9.67 -5.25 -8.71
N ARG A 77 8.39 -4.95 -8.53
CA ARG A 77 7.86 -3.60 -8.73
C ARG A 77 8.44 -2.61 -7.72
N LEU A 78 8.58 -3.02 -6.46
CA LEU A 78 9.19 -2.18 -5.43
C LEU A 78 10.66 -1.90 -5.75
N GLN A 79 11.40 -2.91 -6.18
CA GLN A 79 12.81 -2.75 -6.54
C GLN A 79 12.99 -1.81 -7.72
N GLU A 80 12.09 -1.87 -8.70
CA GLU A 80 12.11 -0.94 -9.84
C GLU A 80 11.94 0.51 -9.39
N GLU A 81 11.28 0.74 -8.26
CA GLU A 81 11.08 2.08 -7.69
C GLU A 81 12.17 2.48 -6.72
N GLY A 82 13.21 1.66 -6.57
CA GLY A 82 14.30 1.96 -5.66
C GLY A 82 14.06 1.54 -4.22
N VAL A 83 13.02 0.75 -3.96
CA VAL A 83 12.73 0.26 -2.61
C VAL A 83 13.44 -1.07 -2.39
N ALA A 84 14.36 -1.09 -1.43
CA ALA A 84 15.09 -2.31 -1.10
C ALA A 84 14.20 -3.31 -0.39
N VAL A 85 14.22 -4.57 -0.83
CA VAL A 85 13.48 -5.67 -0.22
C VAL A 85 14.47 -6.74 0.19
N LEU A 86 14.59 -6.98 1.50
CA LEU A 86 15.51 -7.97 2.07
C LEU A 86 14.72 -8.96 2.93
N ASN A 87 14.94 -10.24 2.71
CA ASN A 87 14.24 -11.29 3.46
C ASN A 87 12.72 -11.08 3.45
N ASN A 88 12.18 -10.76 2.28
CA ASN A 88 10.75 -10.55 2.07
C ASN A 88 10.18 -9.38 2.88
N ARG A 89 11.02 -8.41 3.23
CA ARG A 89 10.64 -7.27 4.09
C ARG A 89 11.26 -5.99 3.59
N VAL A 90 10.51 -4.90 3.73
CA VAL A 90 10.93 -3.52 3.47
C VAL A 90 11.20 -2.83 4.81
N LYS A 91 12.25 -2.04 4.87
CA LYS A 91 12.58 -1.26 6.06
C LYS A 91 11.64 -0.05 6.15
N MET A 92 10.61 -0.15 6.98
CA MET A 92 9.60 0.90 7.09
C MET A 92 10.17 2.23 7.57
N ALA A 93 11.18 2.20 8.46
CA ALA A 93 11.82 3.43 8.91
C ALA A 93 12.40 4.27 7.77
N GLU A 94 12.74 3.62 6.65
CA GLU A 94 13.34 4.28 5.50
C GLU A 94 12.34 4.63 4.40
N PHE A 95 11.36 3.75 4.16
CA PHE A 95 10.50 3.84 2.97
C PHE A 95 9.04 4.14 3.27
N GLN A 96 8.62 4.16 4.54
CA GLN A 96 7.21 4.39 4.85
C GLN A 96 6.77 5.79 4.41
N TRP A 97 5.60 5.84 3.78
CA TRP A 97 4.99 7.08 3.37
C TRP A 97 4.38 7.81 4.56
N TRP A 98 4.71 9.09 4.67
CA TRP A 98 4.08 9.98 5.65
C TRP A 98 3.51 11.16 4.87
N PRO A 99 2.19 11.16 4.61
CA PRO A 99 1.59 12.25 3.84
C PRO A 99 1.74 13.58 4.57
N ASP A 100 2.05 14.62 3.81
CA ASP A 100 2.13 15.97 4.35
C ASP A 100 0.73 16.56 4.59
N LEU A 101 0.67 17.76 5.19
CA LEU A 101 -0.59 18.39 5.52
C LEU A 101 -1.45 18.64 4.27
N ALA A 102 -0.84 19.09 3.19
CA ALA A 102 -1.58 19.35 1.95
C ALA A 102 -2.25 18.08 1.43
N THR A 103 -1.50 16.97 1.43
CA THR A 103 -2.04 15.66 1.01
C THR A 103 -3.18 15.22 1.93
N LEU A 104 -3.01 15.38 3.25
CA LEU A 104 -4.05 15.02 4.22
C LEU A 104 -5.34 15.81 3.99
N LEU A 105 -5.22 17.08 3.64
CA LEU A 105 -6.38 17.91 3.34
C LEU A 105 -7.12 17.45 2.08
N LEU A 106 -6.41 16.84 1.13
CA LEU A 106 -7.04 16.27 -0.06
C LEU A 106 -7.81 14.99 0.24
N MET A 107 -7.56 14.37 1.38
CA MET A 107 -8.20 13.12 1.81
C MET A 107 -9.42 13.35 2.69
N GLU A 108 -10.20 14.38 2.46
CA GLU A 108 -11.44 14.60 3.22
C GLU A 108 -12.50 13.60 2.75
N TYR A 109 -12.72 12.60 3.55
CA TYR A 109 -13.70 11.56 3.27
C TYR A 109 -14.93 11.66 4.16
#